data_659acd85f59adc44f388cb9f4fe5c36d
#
_entry.id   659acd85f59adc44f388cb9f4fe5c36d
#
_cell.length_a   1.000
_cell.length_b   1.000
_cell.length_c   1.000
_cell.angle_alpha   90.00
_cell.angle_beta   90.00
_cell.angle_gamma   90.00
#
_symmetry.space_group_name_H-M   'P 1'
#
loop_
_entity.id
_entity.type
_entity.pdbx_description
1 polymer ?
#
loop_
_entity_poly.entity_id
_entity_poly.type
_entity_poly.pdbx_seq_one_letter_code
_entity_poly.pdbx_strand_id
1 'polypeptide(L)'
;MTWIGANRDKMVPPVGNKYLYSGRDFFVMIIAGPNARNDFHQVDSEEFFIQLKGDIAVKTIQDGKVHTHPIKEGEVFFIPANVPHSPQRGPNTLGLVVERCRPEGEAEHLIFFCEHCNTMVYDKVFDCKNIVTHFAAEMEAFWADEKLSTCACCGTRILKPVPKY
;
A
#
# COMPACT_ATOMS: atom_id res chain seq x y z
N MET A 1 -8.78 -21.28 5.87
CA MET A 1 -9.08 -20.99 4.43
C MET A 1 -10.52 -20.63 4.17
N THR A 2 -11.48 -21.10 4.96
CA THR A 2 -12.92 -20.77 4.82
C THR A 2 -13.23 -19.27 4.93
N TRP A 3 -12.60 -18.53 5.85
CA TRP A 3 -12.81 -17.09 5.97
C TRP A 3 -12.35 -16.32 4.71
N ILE A 4 -11.20 -16.69 4.15
CA ILE A 4 -10.66 -16.09 2.92
C ILE A 4 -11.62 -16.34 1.74
N GLY A 5 -12.11 -17.56 1.60
CA GLY A 5 -13.09 -17.90 0.56
C GLY A 5 -14.36 -17.07 0.65
N ALA A 6 -14.90 -16.89 1.86
CA ALA A 6 -16.13 -16.14 2.12
C ALA A 6 -15.99 -14.60 1.95
N ASN A 7 -14.77 -14.07 1.84
CA ASN A 7 -14.52 -12.62 1.75
C ASN A 7 -13.72 -12.21 0.50
N ARG A 8 -13.44 -13.14 -0.41
CA ARG A 8 -12.57 -12.86 -1.56
C ARG A 8 -13.14 -11.82 -2.52
N ASP A 9 -14.44 -11.81 -2.71
CA ASP A 9 -15.18 -10.84 -3.52
C ASP A 9 -15.07 -9.38 -3.00
N LYS A 10 -14.72 -9.23 -1.72
CA LYS A 10 -14.54 -7.93 -1.06
C LYS A 10 -13.08 -7.42 -1.10
N MET A 11 -12.14 -8.24 -1.60
CA MET A 11 -10.73 -7.93 -1.69
C MET A 11 -10.38 -7.49 -3.11
N VAL A 12 -10.78 -6.27 -3.45
CA VAL A 12 -10.68 -5.71 -4.81
C VAL A 12 -9.76 -4.49 -4.86
N PRO A 13 -9.19 -4.17 -6.04
CA PRO A 13 -8.38 -2.97 -6.24
C PRO A 13 -9.12 -1.68 -5.81
N PRO A 14 -8.40 -0.60 -5.47
CA PRO A 14 -6.94 -0.44 -5.56
C PRO A 14 -6.14 -1.22 -4.52
N VAL A 15 -6.72 -1.50 -3.34
CA VAL A 15 -6.11 -2.25 -2.24
C VAL A 15 -7.04 -3.34 -1.73
N GLY A 16 -6.61 -4.59 -1.84
CA GLY A 16 -7.41 -5.76 -1.45
C GLY A 16 -7.26 -6.19 0.01
N ASN A 17 -7.25 -5.22 0.96
CA ASN A 17 -7.02 -5.50 2.39
C ASN A 17 -8.33 -5.74 3.13
N LYS A 18 -8.29 -6.67 4.09
CA LYS A 18 -9.37 -6.88 5.07
C LYS A 18 -8.78 -7.24 6.43
N TYR A 19 -9.32 -6.65 7.49
CA TYR A 19 -8.96 -7.06 8.84
C TYR A 19 -9.32 -8.52 9.09
N LEU A 20 -8.33 -9.29 9.48
CA LEU A 20 -8.48 -10.65 10.00
C LEU A 20 -8.54 -10.65 11.52
N TYR A 21 -7.77 -9.77 12.14
CA TYR A 21 -7.71 -9.55 13.58
C TYR A 21 -7.46 -8.07 13.86
N SER A 22 -8.15 -7.52 14.82
CA SER A 22 -7.94 -6.15 15.32
C SER A 22 -7.86 -6.21 16.86
N GLY A 23 -6.65 -6.08 17.37
CA GLY A 23 -6.34 -6.08 18.79
C GLY A 23 -6.11 -4.68 19.35
N ARG A 24 -5.62 -4.64 20.59
CA ARG A 24 -5.26 -3.39 21.26
C ARG A 24 -3.91 -2.84 20.77
N ASP A 25 -2.93 -3.72 20.60
CA ASP A 25 -1.55 -3.34 20.35
C ASP A 25 -1.16 -3.52 18.88
N PHE A 26 -1.78 -4.47 18.18
CA PHE A 26 -1.56 -4.73 16.76
C PHE A 26 -2.82 -5.23 16.05
N PHE A 27 -2.81 -5.17 14.74
CA PHE A 27 -3.82 -5.76 13.88
C PHE A 27 -3.16 -6.63 12.80
N VAL A 28 -3.95 -7.54 12.26
CA VAL A 28 -3.54 -8.41 11.15
C VAL A 28 -4.53 -8.23 10.02
N MET A 29 -4.02 -7.96 8.83
CA MET A 29 -4.83 -7.93 7.62
C MET A 29 -4.47 -9.08 6.71
N ILE A 30 -5.47 -9.60 6.01
CA ILE A 30 -5.29 -10.41 4.81
C ILE A 30 -5.32 -9.47 3.60
N ILE A 31 -4.41 -9.68 2.67
CA ILE A 31 -4.29 -8.87 1.47
C ILE A 31 -4.29 -9.77 0.26
N ALA A 32 -5.24 -9.56 -0.65
CA ALA A 32 -5.32 -10.30 -1.92
C ALA A 32 -4.94 -9.39 -3.09
N GLY A 33 -4.30 -9.98 -4.09
CA GLY A 33 -4.09 -9.36 -5.39
C GLY A 33 -5.14 -9.81 -6.43
N PRO A 34 -5.25 -9.08 -7.56
CA PRO A 34 -4.37 -7.99 -7.94
C PRO A 34 -4.65 -6.69 -7.15
N ASN A 35 -3.64 -5.85 -7.00
CA ASN A 35 -3.85 -4.47 -6.57
C ASN A 35 -3.51 -3.48 -7.70
N ALA A 36 -3.83 -2.19 -7.49
CA ALA A 36 -3.56 -1.13 -8.45
C ALA A 36 -2.98 0.07 -7.69
N ARG A 37 -1.67 0.03 -7.42
CA ARG A 37 -0.97 1.02 -6.59
C ARG A 37 0.22 1.62 -7.31
N ASN A 38 0.32 2.95 -7.25
CA ASN A 38 1.51 3.73 -7.59
C ASN A 38 1.82 4.78 -6.50
N ASP A 39 1.16 4.66 -5.37
CA ASP A 39 1.45 5.38 -4.14
C ASP A 39 2.50 4.65 -3.30
N PHE A 40 3.03 5.38 -2.33
CA PHE A 40 3.84 4.85 -1.24
C PHE A 40 3.19 5.19 0.09
N HIS A 41 3.09 4.19 0.95
CA HIS A 41 2.67 4.34 2.34
C HIS A 41 3.89 4.55 3.22
N GLN A 42 3.81 5.45 4.21
CA GLN A 42 4.81 5.61 5.25
C GLN A 42 4.13 5.82 6.59
N VAL A 43 4.62 5.12 7.60
CA VAL A 43 4.12 5.15 8.97
C VAL A 43 5.28 5.03 9.96
N ASP A 44 5.11 5.55 11.16
CA ASP A 44 6.12 5.53 12.25
C ASP A 44 6.10 4.20 13.03
N SER A 45 5.90 3.10 12.35
CA SER A 45 6.00 1.75 12.90
C SER A 45 6.48 0.76 11.86
N GLU A 46 6.93 -0.39 12.34
CA GLU A 46 7.31 -1.50 11.49
C GLU A 46 6.07 -2.21 10.93
N GLU A 47 6.24 -2.84 9.77
CA GLU A 47 5.28 -3.76 9.18
C GLU A 47 5.93 -5.12 8.90
N PHE A 48 5.22 -6.18 9.22
CA PHE A 48 5.68 -7.53 8.98
C PHE A 48 4.77 -8.25 8.00
N PHE A 49 5.34 -8.69 6.88
CA PHE A 49 4.63 -9.38 5.79
C PHE A 49 4.93 -10.87 5.79
N ILE A 50 3.91 -11.67 5.55
CA ILE A 50 4.01 -13.10 5.28
C ILE A 50 3.34 -13.36 3.94
N GLN A 51 4.10 -13.82 2.95
CA GLN A 51 3.54 -14.12 1.63
C GLN A 51 3.01 -15.56 1.59
N LEU A 52 1.69 -15.72 1.56
CA LEU A 52 1.03 -17.02 1.68
C LEU A 52 0.81 -17.73 0.35
N LYS A 53 0.65 -16.97 -0.74
CA LYS A 53 0.39 -17.53 -2.08
C LYS A 53 0.81 -16.57 -3.16
N GLY A 54 1.53 -17.09 -4.16
CA GLY A 54 2.04 -16.37 -5.32
C GLY A 54 3.12 -15.35 -4.96
N ASP A 55 3.94 -15.00 -5.91
CA ASP A 55 5.04 -14.06 -5.72
C ASP A 55 4.55 -12.62 -5.87
N ILE A 56 5.15 -11.71 -5.10
CA ILE A 56 4.91 -10.27 -5.14
C ILE A 56 6.23 -9.50 -5.20
N ALA A 57 6.12 -8.19 -5.35
CA ALA A 57 7.24 -7.28 -5.07
C ALA A 57 6.80 -6.19 -4.11
N VAL A 58 7.71 -5.71 -3.26
CA VAL A 58 7.53 -4.47 -2.49
C VAL A 58 8.53 -3.45 -3.02
N LYS A 59 8.04 -2.28 -3.41
CA LYS A 59 8.90 -1.14 -3.70
C LYS A 59 9.11 -0.35 -2.42
N THR A 60 10.35 0.09 -2.18
CA THR A 60 10.68 1.02 -1.09
C THR A 60 11.42 2.23 -1.66
N ILE A 61 11.39 3.36 -0.93
CA ILE A 61 12.23 4.51 -1.25
C ILE A 61 13.30 4.62 -0.18
N GLN A 62 14.55 4.57 -0.61
CA GLN A 62 15.74 4.73 0.22
C GLN A 62 16.74 5.61 -0.53
N ASP A 63 17.31 6.60 0.13
CA ASP A 63 18.25 7.56 -0.47
C ASP A 63 17.71 8.22 -1.78
N GLY A 64 16.42 8.51 -1.81
CA GLY A 64 15.74 9.12 -2.96
C GLY A 64 15.60 8.21 -4.18
N LYS A 65 15.84 6.91 -4.02
CA LYS A 65 15.73 5.91 -5.09
C LYS A 65 14.70 4.83 -4.77
N VAL A 66 14.03 4.37 -5.81
CA VAL A 66 13.12 3.23 -5.70
C VAL A 66 13.91 1.93 -5.75
N HIS A 67 13.76 1.11 -4.72
CA HIS A 67 14.27 -0.25 -4.65
C HIS A 67 13.11 -1.23 -4.77
N THR A 68 13.28 -2.30 -5.53
CA THR A 68 12.27 -3.33 -5.71
C THR A 68 12.74 -4.63 -5.08
N HIS A 69 11.99 -5.13 -4.12
CA HIS A 69 12.26 -6.35 -3.37
C HIS A 69 11.29 -7.43 -3.81
N PRO A 70 11.72 -8.45 -4.57
CA PRO A 70 10.89 -9.61 -4.87
C PRO A 70 10.68 -10.43 -3.59
N ILE A 71 9.45 -10.88 -3.36
CA ILE A 71 9.08 -11.72 -2.21
C ILE A 71 8.31 -12.91 -2.76
N LYS A 72 8.84 -14.10 -2.56
CA LYS A 72 8.27 -15.36 -3.06
C LYS A 72 7.21 -15.91 -2.10
N GLU A 73 6.39 -16.79 -2.63
CA GLU A 73 5.49 -17.59 -1.81
C GLU A 73 6.26 -18.30 -0.70
N GLY A 74 5.77 -18.21 0.54
CA GLY A 74 6.39 -18.76 1.75
C GLY A 74 7.41 -17.84 2.42
N GLU A 75 7.81 -16.74 1.78
CA GLU A 75 8.77 -15.80 2.37
C GLU A 75 8.09 -14.79 3.28
N VAL A 76 8.92 -14.19 4.14
CA VAL A 76 8.56 -13.07 5.03
C VAL A 76 9.34 -11.84 4.62
N PHE A 77 8.78 -10.66 4.90
CA PHE A 77 9.45 -9.39 4.64
C PHE A 77 9.15 -8.40 5.76
N PHE A 78 10.18 -7.70 6.20
CA PHE A 78 10.09 -6.71 7.27
C PHE A 78 10.35 -5.32 6.69
N ILE A 79 9.48 -4.37 7.00
CA ILE A 79 9.63 -2.97 6.63
C ILE A 79 9.89 -2.18 7.91
N PRO A 80 11.05 -1.51 8.03
CA PRO A 80 11.33 -0.63 9.15
C PRO A 80 10.39 0.57 9.21
N ALA A 81 10.24 1.15 10.40
CA ALA A 81 9.51 2.39 10.59
C ALA A 81 10.04 3.50 9.66
N ASN A 82 9.13 4.37 9.19
CA ASN A 82 9.44 5.52 8.34
C ASN A 82 10.04 5.19 6.95
N VAL A 83 9.96 3.95 6.50
CA VAL A 83 10.35 3.58 5.12
C VAL A 83 9.14 3.65 4.19
N PRO A 84 9.10 4.60 3.25
CA PRO A 84 8.03 4.65 2.25
C PRO A 84 8.02 3.38 1.41
N HIS A 85 6.87 2.72 1.31
CA HIS A 85 6.77 1.43 0.64
C HIS A 85 5.46 1.26 -0.13
N SER A 86 5.50 0.41 -1.15
CA SER A 86 4.38 0.13 -2.06
C SER A 86 4.36 -1.34 -2.44
N PRO A 87 3.52 -2.17 -1.81
CA PRO A 87 3.37 -3.57 -2.21
C PRO A 87 2.71 -3.69 -3.58
N GLN A 88 3.34 -4.43 -4.48
CA GLN A 88 2.89 -4.69 -5.85
C GLN A 88 2.43 -6.14 -5.96
N ARG A 89 1.12 -6.35 -6.09
CA ARG A 89 0.49 -7.67 -6.06
C ARG A 89 -0.16 -8.00 -7.39
N GLY A 90 0.29 -9.07 -8.01
CA GLY A 90 -0.36 -9.64 -9.21
C GLY A 90 -1.62 -10.45 -8.86
N PRO A 91 -2.29 -11.01 -9.89
CA PRO A 91 -3.46 -11.86 -9.70
C PRO A 91 -3.12 -13.13 -8.91
N ASN A 92 -4.11 -13.66 -8.20
CA ASN A 92 -4.00 -14.90 -7.42
C ASN A 92 -2.98 -14.87 -6.27
N THR A 93 -2.50 -13.69 -5.87
CA THR A 93 -1.62 -13.55 -4.72
C THR A 93 -2.41 -13.36 -3.43
N LEU A 94 -1.82 -13.82 -2.32
CA LEU A 94 -2.40 -13.70 -0.99
C LEU A 94 -1.28 -13.54 0.03
N GLY A 95 -1.44 -12.61 0.97
CA GLY A 95 -0.49 -12.40 2.05
C GLY A 95 -1.17 -11.94 3.33
N LEU A 96 -0.41 -11.95 4.41
CA LEU A 96 -0.75 -11.32 5.66
C LEU A 96 0.18 -10.13 5.88
N VAL A 97 -0.33 -9.10 6.52
CA VAL A 97 0.49 -8.04 7.13
C VAL A 97 0.10 -7.87 8.59
N VAL A 98 1.09 -7.74 9.44
CA VAL A 98 0.96 -7.41 10.85
C VAL A 98 1.49 -6.01 11.05
N GLU A 99 0.67 -5.14 11.63
CA GLU A 99 1.00 -3.76 11.89
C GLU A 99 0.60 -3.37 13.32
N ARG A 100 1.33 -2.41 13.89
CA ARG A 100 0.97 -1.81 15.18
C ARG A 100 -0.31 -0.98 15.05
N CYS A 101 -1.18 -1.04 16.05
CA CYS A 101 -2.28 -0.08 16.16
C CYS A 101 -1.72 1.34 16.32
N ARG A 102 -2.26 2.29 15.56
CA ARG A 102 -1.81 3.68 15.63
C ARG A 102 -2.23 4.31 16.94
N PRO A 103 -1.30 4.92 17.68
CA PRO A 103 -1.67 5.82 18.78
C PRO A 103 -2.49 7.00 18.26
N GLU A 104 -3.26 7.61 19.15
CA GLU A 104 -3.99 8.83 18.81
C GLU A 104 -3.02 9.95 18.38
N GLY A 105 -3.31 10.58 17.26
CA GLY A 105 -2.50 11.65 16.68
C GLY A 105 -1.28 11.18 15.88
N GLU A 106 -1.04 9.87 15.74
CA GLU A 106 -0.03 9.38 14.82
C GLU A 106 -0.49 9.59 13.37
N ALA A 107 0.34 10.27 12.61
CA ALA A 107 0.07 10.55 11.21
C ALA A 107 0.62 9.45 10.29
N GLU A 108 -0.11 9.18 9.23
CA GLU A 108 0.35 8.36 8.11
C GLU A 108 0.53 9.21 6.87
N HIS A 109 1.40 8.78 5.99
CA HIS A 109 1.69 9.44 4.74
C HIS A 109 1.22 8.59 3.57
N LEU A 110 0.49 9.21 2.66
CA LEU A 110 0.21 8.69 1.33
C LEU A 110 0.98 9.55 0.33
N ILE A 111 2.03 8.98 -0.25
CA ILE A 111 3.00 9.72 -1.06
C ILE A 111 2.92 9.24 -2.51
N PHE A 112 2.91 10.18 -3.46
CA PHE A 112 3.04 9.88 -4.88
C PHE A 112 4.29 10.52 -5.47
N PHE A 113 5.03 9.72 -6.22
CA PHE A 113 6.20 10.16 -6.99
C PHE A 113 5.89 10.11 -8.47
N CYS A 114 6.44 11.06 -9.22
CA CYS A 114 6.35 11.08 -10.67
C CYS A 114 7.11 9.88 -11.26
N GLU A 115 6.43 9.03 -12.01
CA GLU A 115 7.04 7.85 -12.64
C GLU A 115 8.04 8.22 -13.74
N HIS A 116 8.02 9.48 -14.24
CA HIS A 116 8.91 9.96 -15.28
C HIS A 116 10.19 10.61 -14.73
N CYS A 117 10.08 11.49 -13.71
CA CYS A 117 11.23 12.25 -13.20
C CYS A 117 11.56 11.98 -11.74
N ASN A 118 10.87 11.07 -11.08
CA ASN A 118 11.01 10.68 -9.67
C ASN A 118 10.83 11.82 -8.65
N THR A 119 10.33 12.98 -9.06
CA THR A 119 9.99 14.07 -8.14
C THR A 119 8.77 13.66 -7.31
N MET A 120 8.79 13.94 -6.01
CA MET A 120 7.61 13.83 -5.15
C MET A 120 6.54 14.81 -5.63
N VAL A 121 5.36 14.32 -5.96
CA VAL A 121 4.24 15.11 -6.49
C VAL A 121 3.26 15.45 -5.40
N TYR A 122 3.03 14.53 -4.49
CA TYR A 122 2.03 14.67 -3.45
C TYR A 122 2.43 13.90 -2.20
N ASP A 123 2.23 14.51 -1.05
CA ASP A 123 2.33 13.88 0.26
C ASP A 123 1.12 14.30 1.09
N LYS A 124 0.22 13.37 1.29
CA LYS A 124 -0.94 13.55 2.16
C LYS A 124 -0.63 12.96 3.52
N VAL A 125 -0.56 13.84 4.50
CA VAL A 125 -0.43 13.47 5.91
C VAL A 125 -1.82 13.46 6.54
N PHE A 126 -2.22 12.41 7.21
CA PHE A 126 -3.54 12.28 7.81
C PHE A 126 -3.59 11.28 8.98
N ASP A 127 -4.57 11.47 9.88
CA ASP A 127 -4.90 10.52 10.94
C ASP A 127 -5.69 9.35 10.33
N CYS A 128 -5.03 8.22 10.14
CA CYS A 128 -5.62 7.03 9.54
C CYS A 128 -6.30 6.14 10.57
N LYS A 129 -7.57 6.42 10.88
CA LYS A 129 -8.35 5.59 11.81
C LYS A 129 -8.75 4.22 11.24
N ASN A 130 -8.75 4.08 9.92
CA ASN A 130 -9.08 2.83 9.24
C ASN A 130 -8.34 2.73 7.90
N ILE A 131 -7.24 2.01 7.91
CA ILE A 131 -6.35 1.84 6.74
C ILE A 131 -7.06 1.22 5.53
N VAL A 132 -8.10 0.40 5.75
CA VAL A 132 -8.82 -0.27 4.65
C VAL A 132 -9.66 0.72 3.84
N THR A 133 -10.29 1.69 4.50
CA THR A 133 -11.21 2.63 3.86
C THR A 133 -10.59 3.98 3.55
N HIS A 134 -9.77 4.52 4.45
CA HIS A 134 -9.21 5.86 4.29
C HIS A 134 -8.19 5.91 3.18
N PHE A 135 -7.28 4.92 3.09
CA PHE A 135 -6.28 4.89 2.02
C PHE A 135 -6.90 4.84 0.62
N ALA A 136 -7.88 3.97 0.42
CA ALA A 136 -8.56 3.86 -0.87
C ALA A 136 -9.23 5.18 -1.27
N ALA A 137 -9.89 5.85 -0.31
CA ALA A 137 -10.56 7.13 -0.57
C ALA A 137 -9.58 8.25 -0.95
N GLU A 138 -8.44 8.35 -0.23
CA GLU A 138 -7.41 9.36 -0.52
C GLU A 138 -6.72 9.11 -1.87
N MET A 139 -6.47 7.85 -2.24
CA MET A 139 -5.94 7.51 -3.57
C MET A 139 -6.90 7.92 -4.69
N GLU A 140 -8.19 7.59 -4.56
CA GLU A 140 -9.21 7.97 -5.55
C GLU A 140 -9.32 9.49 -5.68
N ALA A 141 -9.28 10.23 -4.57
CA ALA A 141 -9.31 11.69 -4.56
C ALA A 141 -8.10 12.29 -5.29
N PHE A 142 -6.89 11.74 -5.06
CA PHE A 142 -5.68 12.16 -5.75
C PHE A 142 -5.77 11.98 -7.27
N TRP A 143 -6.16 10.79 -7.74
CA TRP A 143 -6.24 10.51 -9.17
C TRP A 143 -7.34 11.28 -9.88
N ALA A 144 -8.43 11.60 -9.18
CA ALA A 144 -9.54 12.38 -9.71
C ALA A 144 -9.19 13.88 -9.89
N ASP A 145 -8.29 14.41 -9.07
CA ASP A 145 -7.85 15.81 -9.15
C ASP A 145 -6.64 15.96 -10.09
N GLU A 146 -6.89 16.56 -11.26
CA GLU A 146 -5.84 16.78 -12.26
C GLU A 146 -4.70 17.67 -11.75
N LYS A 147 -5.02 18.69 -10.95
CA LYS A 147 -4.02 19.61 -10.41
C LYS A 147 -3.11 18.92 -9.40
N LEU A 148 -3.67 18.08 -8.53
CA LEU A 148 -2.91 17.32 -7.55
C LEU A 148 -2.06 16.23 -8.21
N SER A 149 -2.60 15.57 -9.22
CA SER A 149 -1.94 14.42 -9.89
C SER A 149 -0.99 14.82 -11.02
N THR A 150 -0.80 16.11 -11.30
CA THR A 150 0.14 16.59 -12.32
C THR A 150 1.46 17.01 -11.69
N CYS A 151 2.56 16.41 -12.15
CA CYS A 151 3.91 16.72 -11.68
C CYS A 151 4.29 18.16 -12.04
N ALA A 152 4.56 18.98 -11.04
CA ALA A 152 4.99 20.37 -11.25
C ALA A 152 6.37 20.49 -11.94
N CYS A 153 7.20 19.44 -11.86
CA CYS A 153 8.54 19.44 -12.45
C CYS A 153 8.51 19.19 -13.97
N CYS A 154 7.74 18.21 -14.43
CA CYS A 154 7.79 17.77 -15.84
C CYS A 154 6.42 17.72 -16.54
N GLY A 155 5.33 18.11 -15.87
CA GLY A 155 3.98 18.12 -16.45
C GLY A 155 3.34 16.73 -16.61
N THR A 156 4.01 15.65 -16.26
CA THR A 156 3.44 14.29 -16.36
C THR A 156 2.29 14.13 -15.37
N ARG A 157 1.15 13.68 -15.84
CA ARG A 157 0.01 13.33 -15.01
C ARG A 157 0.14 11.90 -14.50
N ILE A 158 -0.04 11.71 -13.21
CA ILE A 158 -0.09 10.40 -12.55
C ILE A 158 -1.52 9.88 -12.60
N LEU A 159 -1.74 8.83 -13.37
CA LEU A 159 -3.04 8.22 -13.55
C LEU A 159 -3.23 7.04 -12.60
N LYS A 160 -4.49 6.72 -12.33
CA LYS A 160 -4.86 5.49 -11.63
C LYS A 160 -4.33 4.28 -12.41
N PRO A 161 -3.51 3.42 -11.78
CA PRO A 161 -2.99 2.26 -12.48
C PRO A 161 -4.10 1.24 -12.76
N VAL A 162 -3.96 0.53 -13.87
CA VAL A 162 -4.84 -0.58 -14.23
C VAL A 162 -4.30 -1.85 -13.60
N PRO A 163 -5.11 -2.62 -12.85
CA PRO A 163 -4.67 -3.91 -12.30
C PRO A 163 -4.23 -4.85 -13.43
N LYS A 164 -3.11 -5.52 -13.24
CA LYS A 164 -2.64 -6.55 -14.18
C LYS A 164 -3.31 -7.87 -13.79
N TYR A 165 -4.16 -8.38 -14.65
CA TYR A 165 -4.86 -9.66 -14.50
C TYR A 165 -4.12 -10.79 -15.19
#